data_603cfc9d4337c3f030a9cea6ada34347
#
_entry.id   603cfc9d4337c3f030a9cea6ada34347
#
_cell.length_a   1.000
_cell.length_b   1.000
_cell.length_c   1.000
_cell.angle_alpha   90.00
_cell.angle_beta   90.00
_cell.angle_gamma   90.00
#
_symmetry.space_group_name_H-M   'P 1'
#
loop_
_entity.id
_entity.type
_entity.pdbx_description
1 polymer ?
#
loop_
_entity_poly.entity_id
_entity_poly.type
_entity_poly.pdbx_seq_one_letter_code
_entity_poly.pdbx_strand_id
1 'polypeptide(L)'
;TLLLAAVSGERFLLVHIGDGVIGYLDGDTLKVASTPDNGEFANETTFVTSDKAAETMRLFKGELRDKAAFVLMSDGTEHSLYHKPSRALADILTDVIQRVCLIRADVLQRQLADTFASVVCPRTQDDCSIAILARPGKALRIVDQLSVEERRRLYHIQRARAHTARRIRRYDAMLVLLEQPHSLRQIAVKIHLNPRYTKQRLGQLEQLGLIEQTNGWYQKA
;
A
#
# COMPACT_ATOMS: atom_id res chain seq x y z
N THR A 1 12.21 -1.62 19.36
CA THR A 1 11.54 -2.55 18.44
C THR A 1 12.37 -2.82 17.19
N LEU A 2 12.40 -4.06 16.72
CA LEU A 2 12.89 -4.44 15.39
C LEU A 2 11.80 -5.17 14.62
N LEU A 3 11.42 -4.63 13.48
CA LEU A 3 10.55 -5.28 12.51
C LEU A 3 11.28 -5.40 11.18
N LEU A 4 11.37 -6.60 10.62
CA LEU A 4 12.01 -6.84 9.34
C LEU A 4 11.10 -7.71 8.46
N ALA A 5 10.99 -7.34 7.19
CA ALA A 5 10.44 -8.19 6.15
C ALA A 5 11.42 -8.26 4.99
N ALA A 6 11.78 -9.46 4.59
CA ALA A 6 12.65 -9.73 3.44
C ALA A 6 11.96 -10.70 2.48
N VAL A 7 12.15 -10.46 1.18
CA VAL A 7 11.61 -11.30 0.11
C VAL A 7 12.73 -11.67 -0.84
N SER A 8 12.80 -12.95 -1.19
CA SER A 8 13.74 -13.47 -2.19
C SER A 8 13.04 -14.52 -3.06
N GLY A 9 12.85 -14.22 -4.33
CA GLY A 9 12.04 -15.04 -5.25
C GLY A 9 10.62 -15.20 -4.70
N GLU A 10 10.15 -16.43 -4.54
CA GLU A 10 8.83 -16.74 -3.99
C GLU A 10 8.85 -17.05 -2.48
N ARG A 11 9.90 -16.64 -1.75
CA ARG A 11 10.03 -16.88 -0.31
C ARG A 11 10.09 -15.56 0.46
N PHE A 12 9.61 -15.59 1.70
CA PHE A 12 9.72 -14.47 2.62
C PHE A 12 10.31 -14.90 3.97
N LEU A 13 10.87 -13.90 4.65
CA LEU A 13 11.33 -13.97 6.03
C LEU A 13 10.80 -12.73 6.76
N LEU A 14 10.21 -12.92 7.94
CA LEU A 14 9.86 -11.85 8.86
C LEU A 14 10.60 -12.05 10.16
N VAL A 15 11.10 -10.98 10.75
CA VAL A 15 11.70 -10.97 12.09
C VAL A 15 11.00 -9.91 12.93
N HIS A 16 10.69 -10.24 14.17
CA HIS A 16 10.04 -9.33 15.11
C HIS A 16 10.66 -9.43 16.49
N ILE A 17 11.08 -8.30 17.05
CA ILE A 17 11.47 -8.09 18.45
C ILE A 17 10.76 -6.82 18.92
N GLY A 18 10.03 -6.88 20.05
CA GLY A 18 9.39 -5.73 20.68
C GLY A 18 7.89 -5.61 20.41
N ASP A 19 7.39 -4.39 20.45
CA ASP A 19 5.97 -4.02 20.60
C ASP A 19 5.27 -3.55 19.31
N GLY A 20 5.94 -3.58 18.18
CA GLY A 20 5.30 -3.27 16.89
C GLY A 20 4.34 -4.35 16.40
N VAL A 21 3.82 -4.17 15.20
CA VAL A 21 2.91 -5.11 14.52
C VAL A 21 3.43 -5.42 13.13
N ILE A 22 3.40 -6.71 12.75
CA ILE A 22 3.61 -7.13 11.37
C ILE A 22 2.30 -7.68 10.82
N GLY A 23 1.80 -7.05 9.77
CA GLY A 23 0.66 -7.52 9.00
C GLY A 23 1.02 -7.95 7.60
N TYR A 24 0.09 -8.59 6.90
CA TYR A 24 0.21 -8.93 5.49
C TYR A 24 -1.15 -8.98 4.80
N LEU A 25 -1.16 -8.74 3.51
CA LEU A 25 -2.33 -8.91 2.65
C LEU A 25 -2.23 -10.25 1.93
N ASP A 26 -3.21 -11.14 2.15
CA ASP A 26 -3.31 -12.47 1.56
C ASP A 26 -4.59 -12.54 0.70
N GLY A 27 -4.43 -12.48 -0.61
CA GLY A 27 -5.56 -12.15 -1.49
C GLY A 27 -6.13 -10.79 -1.14
N ASP A 28 -7.39 -10.75 -0.72
CA ASP A 28 -8.13 -9.52 -0.32
C ASP A 28 -8.23 -9.39 1.21
N THR A 29 -7.60 -10.27 1.98
CA THR A 29 -7.76 -10.31 3.43
C THR A 29 -6.50 -9.82 4.14
N LEU A 30 -6.66 -8.78 4.95
CA LEU A 30 -5.62 -8.34 5.88
C LEU A 30 -5.52 -9.32 7.04
N LYS A 31 -4.29 -9.77 7.33
CA LYS A 31 -3.98 -10.70 8.41
C LYS A 31 -2.80 -10.20 9.23
N VAL A 32 -2.77 -10.52 10.50
CA VAL A 32 -1.65 -10.24 11.40
C VAL A 32 -0.71 -11.43 11.40
N ALA A 33 0.56 -11.18 11.06
CA ALA A 33 1.63 -12.18 11.14
C ALA A 33 2.24 -12.23 12.54
N SER A 34 2.43 -11.05 13.15
CA SER A 34 3.00 -10.94 14.49
C SER A 34 2.39 -9.76 15.24
N THR A 35 1.90 -10.05 16.43
CA THR A 35 1.31 -9.07 17.37
C THR A 35 2.40 -8.44 18.24
N PRO A 36 2.12 -7.31 18.89
CA PRO A 36 3.01 -6.74 19.90
C PRO A 36 3.41 -7.76 20.96
N ASP A 37 4.64 -7.66 21.43
CA ASP A 37 5.11 -8.44 22.55
C ASP A 37 4.59 -7.81 23.84
N ASN A 38 3.51 -8.37 24.36
CA ASN A 38 3.04 -8.02 25.71
C ASN A 38 3.75 -8.99 26.66
N GLY A 39 4.92 -8.59 27.17
CA GLY A 39 5.60 -9.33 28.22
C GLY A 39 4.66 -9.64 29.40
N GLU A 40 5.02 -10.62 30.25
CA GLU A 40 4.24 -10.97 31.45
C GLU A 40 3.98 -9.76 32.38
N PHE A 41 4.78 -8.70 32.23
CA PHE A 41 4.59 -7.39 32.85
C PHE A 41 4.29 -6.36 31.77
N ALA A 42 3.15 -5.74 31.83
CA ALA A 42 2.56 -4.83 30.84
C ALA A 42 3.46 -3.62 30.41
N ASN A 43 4.65 -3.47 30.97
CA ASN A 43 5.58 -2.36 30.75
C ASN A 43 7.01 -2.79 30.37
N GLU A 44 7.26 -4.06 30.06
CA GLU A 44 8.59 -4.49 29.62
C GLU A 44 8.58 -4.75 28.10
N THR A 45 9.11 -3.79 27.33
CA THR A 45 9.41 -4.00 25.91
C THR A 45 10.83 -4.53 25.76
N THR A 46 11.00 -5.65 25.06
CA THR A 46 12.33 -6.14 24.73
C THR A 46 12.93 -5.32 23.60
N PHE A 47 14.08 -4.73 23.85
CA PHE A 47 14.86 -4.01 22.83
C PHE A 47 15.87 -4.95 22.15
N VAL A 48 16.28 -4.62 20.92
CA VAL A 48 17.32 -5.36 20.16
C VAL A 48 18.64 -5.44 20.95
N THR A 49 18.90 -4.47 21.81
CA THR A 49 20.09 -4.38 22.67
C THR A 49 19.92 -5.09 24.02
N SER A 50 18.77 -5.67 24.31
CA SER A 50 18.54 -6.41 25.56
C SER A 50 19.26 -7.76 25.50
N ASP A 51 19.78 -8.23 26.63
CA ASP A 51 20.44 -9.53 26.75
C ASP A 51 19.54 -10.70 26.30
N LYS A 52 18.24 -10.55 26.50
CA LYS A 52 17.20 -11.53 26.12
C LYS A 52 16.63 -11.33 24.69
N ALA A 53 17.17 -10.42 23.89
CA ALA A 53 16.63 -10.11 22.55
C ALA A 53 16.53 -11.35 21.65
N ALA A 54 17.50 -12.26 21.72
CA ALA A 54 17.50 -13.47 20.94
C ALA A 54 16.43 -14.48 21.40
N GLU A 55 16.08 -14.48 22.67
CA GLU A 55 15.08 -15.39 23.26
C GLU A 55 13.66 -14.96 22.91
N THR A 56 13.43 -13.65 22.78
CA THR A 56 12.12 -13.07 22.44
C THR A 56 11.93 -12.88 20.95
N MET A 57 12.97 -13.08 20.14
CA MET A 57 12.93 -12.95 18.70
C MET A 57 11.95 -13.95 18.08
N ARG A 58 10.96 -13.43 17.37
CA ARG A 58 10.03 -14.23 16.58
C ARG A 58 10.44 -14.21 15.11
N LEU A 59 10.57 -15.39 14.52
CA LEU A 59 11.01 -15.58 13.14
C LEU A 59 9.96 -16.37 12.37
N PHE A 60 9.47 -15.80 11.28
CA PHE A 60 8.50 -16.43 10.39
C PHE A 60 9.11 -16.54 8.99
N LYS A 61 8.94 -17.69 8.36
CA LYS A 61 9.39 -17.92 6.98
C LYS A 61 8.33 -18.70 6.20
N GLY A 62 8.27 -18.52 4.91
CA GLY A 62 7.32 -19.25 4.08
C GLY A 62 7.35 -18.83 2.62
N GLU A 63 6.35 -19.29 1.88
CA GLU A 63 6.13 -18.96 0.48
C GLU A 63 5.18 -17.78 0.34
N LEU A 64 5.47 -16.92 -0.63
CA LEU A 64 4.63 -15.74 -0.92
C LEU A 64 3.23 -16.11 -1.40
N ARG A 65 3.12 -17.08 -2.32
CA ARG A 65 1.84 -17.49 -2.92
C ARG A 65 0.98 -16.27 -3.27
N ASP A 66 -0.18 -16.13 -2.58
CA ASP A 66 -1.13 -15.02 -2.78
C ASP A 66 -0.86 -13.79 -1.88
N LYS A 67 0.22 -13.81 -1.11
CA LYS A 67 0.61 -12.66 -0.30
C LYS A 67 1.04 -11.49 -1.19
N ALA A 68 0.25 -10.43 -1.18
CA ALA A 68 0.45 -9.26 -2.01
C ALA A 68 1.37 -8.23 -1.35
N ALA A 69 1.38 -8.15 -0.01
CA ALA A 69 2.21 -7.19 0.72
C ALA A 69 2.45 -7.61 2.16
N PHE A 70 3.52 -7.06 2.75
CA PHE A 70 3.78 -7.02 4.19
C PHE A 70 3.74 -5.57 4.68
N VAL A 71 3.19 -5.37 5.88
CA VAL A 71 3.08 -4.07 6.54
C VAL A 71 3.72 -4.18 7.92
N LEU A 72 4.70 -3.32 8.18
CA LEU A 72 5.41 -3.23 9.45
C LEU A 72 5.07 -1.89 10.09
N MET A 73 4.65 -1.89 11.33
CA MET A 73 4.14 -0.72 12.04
C MET A 73 4.75 -0.62 13.44
N SER A 74 5.21 0.58 13.84
CA SER A 74 5.59 0.84 15.22
C SER A 74 4.35 0.90 16.13
N ASP A 75 4.55 0.79 17.42
CA ASP A 75 3.54 0.89 18.47
C ASP A 75 2.74 2.20 18.42
N GLY A 76 3.38 3.34 18.12
CA GLY A 76 2.69 4.62 17.95
C GLY A 76 1.58 4.62 16.90
N THR A 77 1.58 3.67 15.96
CA THR A 77 0.51 3.52 14.96
C THR A 77 -0.66 2.66 15.42
N GLU A 78 -0.51 1.94 16.54
CA GLU A 78 -1.46 0.94 17.03
C GLU A 78 -2.87 1.46 17.16
N HIS A 79 -3.05 2.58 17.86
CA HIS A 79 -4.38 3.17 18.10
C HIS A 79 -5.16 3.54 16.83
N SER A 80 -4.48 3.69 15.71
CA SER A 80 -5.10 4.11 14.45
C SER A 80 -5.19 3.00 13.41
N LEU A 81 -4.26 2.03 13.42
CA LEU A 81 -4.10 1.05 12.35
C LEU A 81 -4.21 -0.42 12.81
N TYR A 82 -4.26 -0.66 14.13
CA TYR A 82 -4.40 -2.00 14.70
C TYR A 82 -5.36 -2.00 15.89
N HIS A 83 -6.32 -2.90 15.90
CA HIS A 83 -7.27 -3.04 17.01
C HIS A 83 -6.88 -4.23 17.88
N LYS A 84 -6.25 -3.95 19.04
CA LYS A 84 -5.75 -4.98 19.98
C LYS A 84 -6.78 -6.03 20.38
N PRO A 85 -8.03 -5.67 20.78
CA PRO A 85 -9.01 -6.67 21.25
C PRO A 85 -9.38 -7.71 20.21
N SER A 86 -9.57 -7.30 18.94
CA SER A 86 -9.92 -8.21 17.85
C SER A 86 -8.71 -8.72 17.07
N ARG A 87 -7.49 -8.22 17.37
CA ARG A 87 -6.26 -8.50 16.62
C ARG A 87 -6.43 -8.24 15.13
N ALA A 88 -7.18 -7.19 14.77
CA ALA A 88 -7.48 -6.86 13.40
C ALA A 88 -6.71 -5.61 12.95
N LEU A 89 -6.27 -5.60 11.70
CA LEU A 89 -5.71 -4.44 11.04
C LEU A 89 -6.83 -3.55 10.50
N ALA A 90 -6.61 -2.25 10.45
CA ALA A 90 -7.56 -1.30 9.89
C ALA A 90 -7.69 -1.47 8.37
N ASP A 91 -8.91 -1.50 7.85
CA ASP A 91 -9.23 -1.72 6.42
C ASP A 91 -8.54 -0.71 5.49
N ILE A 92 -8.25 0.49 5.99
CA ILE A 92 -7.51 1.53 5.23
C ILE A 92 -6.14 1.05 4.74
N LEU A 93 -5.52 0.07 5.41
CA LEU A 93 -4.24 -0.49 4.99
C LEU A 93 -4.33 -1.19 3.64
N THR A 94 -5.49 -1.76 3.28
CA THR A 94 -5.72 -2.30 1.95
C THR A 94 -5.58 -1.22 0.88
N ASP A 95 -6.21 -0.05 1.08
CA ASP A 95 -6.10 1.09 0.16
C ASP A 95 -4.65 1.60 0.06
N VAL A 96 -3.93 1.63 1.19
CA VAL A 96 -2.52 2.06 1.22
C VAL A 96 -1.64 1.08 0.45
N ILE A 97 -1.80 -0.24 0.66
CA ILE A 97 -1.05 -1.28 -0.06
C ILE A 97 -1.30 -1.18 -1.57
N GLN A 98 -2.54 -0.95 -1.99
CA GLN A 98 -2.88 -0.76 -3.40
C GLN A 98 -2.17 0.46 -3.98
N ARG A 99 -2.12 1.56 -3.24
CA ARG A 99 -1.38 2.77 -3.63
C ARG A 99 0.12 2.53 -3.73
N VAL A 100 0.71 1.75 -2.80
CA VAL A 100 2.13 1.34 -2.88
C VAL A 100 2.43 0.62 -4.20
N CYS A 101 1.49 -0.19 -4.70
CA CYS A 101 1.66 -0.90 -5.97
C CYS A 101 1.46 -0.02 -7.22
N LEU A 102 0.82 1.14 -7.10
CA LEU A 102 0.39 1.97 -8.23
C LEU A 102 1.10 3.32 -8.31
N ILE A 103 1.47 3.91 -7.17
CA ILE A 103 1.98 5.28 -7.05
C ILE A 103 3.49 5.24 -6.81
N ARG A 104 4.20 6.20 -7.36
CA ARG A 104 5.64 6.38 -7.07
C ARG A 104 5.88 6.53 -5.58
N ALA A 105 6.94 5.88 -5.09
CA ALA A 105 7.27 5.83 -3.67
C ALA A 105 7.42 7.23 -3.04
N ASP A 106 8.11 8.16 -3.73
CA ASP A 106 8.33 9.52 -3.22
C ASP A 106 7.05 10.35 -3.10
N VAL A 107 6.08 10.12 -4.00
CA VAL A 107 4.77 10.78 -3.96
C VAL A 107 3.93 10.22 -2.82
N LEU A 108 3.87 8.88 -2.72
CA LEU A 108 3.09 8.21 -1.68
C LEU A 108 3.67 8.50 -0.28
N GLN A 109 5.00 8.51 -0.13
CA GLN A 109 5.65 8.80 1.14
C GLN A 109 5.26 10.19 1.66
N ARG A 110 5.23 11.20 0.82
CA ARG A 110 4.74 12.55 1.20
C ARG A 110 3.28 12.53 1.61
N GLN A 111 2.40 11.88 0.84
CA GLN A 111 0.99 11.76 1.17
C GLN A 111 0.74 11.04 2.51
N LEU A 112 1.51 9.98 2.78
CA LEU A 112 1.44 9.26 4.03
C LEU A 112 1.98 10.11 5.20
N ALA A 113 3.10 10.82 5.01
CA ALA A 113 3.65 11.71 6.04
C ALA A 113 2.64 12.79 6.44
N ASP A 114 1.97 13.46 5.47
CA ASP A 114 0.93 14.45 5.72
C ASP A 114 -0.26 13.83 6.47
N THR A 115 -0.67 12.62 6.09
CA THR A 115 -1.77 11.90 6.74
C THR A 115 -1.39 11.49 8.17
N PHE A 116 -0.18 11.00 8.37
CA PHE A 116 0.31 10.63 9.70
C PHE A 116 0.36 11.85 10.61
N ALA A 117 0.93 12.97 10.16
CA ALA A 117 1.01 14.20 10.94
C ALA A 117 -0.38 14.75 11.34
N SER A 118 -1.38 14.61 10.46
CA SER A 118 -2.71 15.19 10.69
C SER A 118 -3.71 14.26 11.36
N VAL A 119 -3.57 12.93 11.23
CA VAL A 119 -4.59 11.96 11.66
C VAL A 119 -4.07 10.95 12.68
N VAL A 120 -2.83 10.44 12.51
CA VAL A 120 -2.27 9.37 13.34
C VAL A 120 -1.54 9.94 14.56
N CYS A 121 -0.56 10.82 14.34
CA CYS A 121 0.25 11.39 15.42
C CYS A 121 -0.55 12.13 16.49
N PRO A 122 -1.66 12.85 16.20
CA PRO A 122 -2.47 13.47 17.27
C PRO A 122 -3.15 12.48 18.22
N ARG A 123 -3.16 11.18 17.91
CA ARG A 123 -3.80 10.12 18.70
C ARG A 123 -2.85 9.31 19.57
N THR A 124 -1.58 9.61 19.53
CA THR A 124 -0.53 8.92 20.28
C THR A 124 0.51 9.90 20.79
N GLN A 125 1.30 9.48 21.79
CA GLN A 125 2.45 10.21 22.29
C GLN A 125 3.77 9.62 21.76
N ASP A 126 3.69 8.51 21.02
CA ASP A 126 4.84 7.79 20.50
C ASP A 126 5.10 8.11 19.03
N ASP A 127 6.33 7.84 18.60
CA ASP A 127 6.76 7.98 17.22
C ASP A 127 6.02 7.00 16.30
N CYS A 128 5.40 7.54 15.25
CA CYS A 128 4.63 6.77 14.30
C CYS A 128 5.46 6.42 13.07
N SER A 129 5.65 5.14 12.80
CA SER A 129 6.30 4.68 11.59
C SER A 129 5.56 3.52 10.93
N ILE A 130 5.60 3.48 9.60
CA ILE A 130 5.08 2.40 8.78
C ILE A 130 6.05 2.10 7.65
N ALA A 131 6.29 0.81 7.40
CA ALA A 131 6.99 0.34 6.21
C ALA A 131 6.14 -0.69 5.50
N ILE A 132 6.05 -0.59 4.17
CA ILE A 132 5.26 -1.50 3.34
C ILE A 132 6.12 -2.07 2.24
N LEU A 133 6.17 -3.40 2.17
CA LEU A 133 6.80 -4.14 1.09
C LEU A 133 5.70 -4.83 0.28
N ALA A 134 5.46 -4.36 -0.95
CA ALA A 134 4.42 -4.87 -1.82
C ALA A 134 4.97 -5.48 -3.12
N ARG A 135 4.19 -6.36 -3.76
CA ARG A 135 4.51 -7.01 -5.04
C ARG A 135 3.87 -6.22 -6.21
N PRO A 136 4.63 -5.40 -6.93
CA PRO A 136 4.07 -4.55 -8.00
C PRO A 136 3.34 -5.36 -9.11
N GLY A 137 3.82 -6.56 -9.42
CA GLY A 137 3.20 -7.41 -10.44
C GLY A 137 1.77 -7.87 -10.15
N LYS A 138 1.28 -7.73 -8.90
CA LYS A 138 -0.12 -8.00 -8.53
C LYS A 138 -1.01 -6.75 -8.50
N ALA A 139 -0.45 -5.56 -8.74
CA ALA A 139 -1.17 -4.29 -8.65
C ALA A 139 -2.43 -4.23 -9.53
N LEU A 140 -2.37 -4.76 -10.74
CA LEU A 140 -3.52 -4.76 -11.66
C LEU A 140 -4.61 -5.73 -11.22
N ARG A 141 -4.26 -6.91 -10.72
CA ARG A 141 -5.24 -7.84 -10.13
C ARG A 141 -5.97 -7.20 -8.96
N ILE A 142 -5.24 -6.46 -8.14
CA ILE A 142 -5.82 -5.73 -7.01
C ILE A 142 -6.81 -4.68 -7.50
N VAL A 143 -6.46 -3.89 -8.53
CA VAL A 143 -7.38 -2.88 -9.11
C VAL A 143 -8.62 -3.52 -9.71
N ASP A 144 -8.49 -4.66 -10.38
CA ASP A 144 -9.63 -5.38 -10.98
C ASP A 144 -10.58 -5.94 -9.90
N GLN A 145 -10.07 -6.30 -8.75
CA GLN A 145 -10.84 -6.79 -7.60
C GLN A 145 -11.57 -5.66 -6.86
N LEU A 146 -11.11 -4.42 -6.99
CA LEU A 146 -11.75 -3.27 -6.36
C LEU A 146 -13.17 -3.06 -6.87
N SER A 147 -14.08 -2.80 -5.95
CA SER A 147 -15.42 -2.32 -6.27
C SER A 147 -15.36 -1.01 -7.07
N VAL A 148 -16.44 -0.67 -7.75
CA VAL A 148 -16.57 0.60 -8.47
C VAL A 148 -16.36 1.80 -7.54
N GLU A 149 -16.78 1.70 -6.29
CA GLU A 149 -16.66 2.78 -5.31
C GLU A 149 -15.19 2.97 -4.86
N GLU A 150 -14.46 1.88 -4.61
CA GLU A 150 -13.04 1.92 -4.26
C GLU A 150 -12.20 2.48 -5.41
N ARG A 151 -12.42 2.01 -6.65
CA ARG A 151 -11.79 2.59 -7.84
C ARG A 151 -12.15 4.06 -8.04
N ARG A 152 -13.39 4.46 -7.71
CA ARG A 152 -13.81 5.86 -7.74
C ARG A 152 -12.98 6.71 -6.78
N ARG A 153 -12.71 6.21 -5.57
CA ARG A 153 -11.85 6.87 -4.57
C ARG A 153 -10.39 6.90 -5.04
N LEU A 154 -9.86 5.79 -5.52
CA LEU A 154 -8.49 5.69 -6.03
C LEU A 154 -8.21 6.73 -7.12
N TYR A 155 -9.15 6.90 -8.07
CA TYR A 155 -9.03 7.88 -9.15
C TYR A 155 -9.51 9.29 -8.79
N HIS A 156 -9.80 9.57 -7.52
CA HIS A 156 -10.33 10.84 -7.00
C HIS A 156 -11.54 11.38 -7.81
N ILE A 157 -12.46 10.52 -8.17
CA ILE A 157 -13.71 10.90 -8.85
C ILE A 157 -14.73 11.34 -7.81
N GLN A 158 -14.86 12.65 -7.58
CA GLN A 158 -15.60 13.24 -6.46
C GLN A 158 -17.10 12.90 -6.40
N ARG A 159 -17.78 12.74 -7.52
CA ARG A 159 -19.24 12.48 -7.57
C ARG A 159 -19.55 11.31 -8.47
N ALA A 160 -20.39 10.38 -7.96
CA ALA A 160 -20.96 9.32 -8.79
C ALA A 160 -21.98 9.96 -9.77
N ARG A 161 -21.76 9.78 -11.07
CA ARG A 161 -22.64 10.21 -12.17
C ARG A 161 -22.89 9.02 -13.10
N ALA A 162 -23.88 9.12 -13.95
CA ALA A 162 -24.23 8.07 -14.91
C ALA A 162 -23.04 7.50 -15.73
N HIS A 163 -21.99 8.30 -15.93
CA HIS A 163 -20.78 7.88 -16.69
C HIS A 163 -19.58 7.46 -15.83
N THR A 164 -19.73 7.35 -14.49
CA THR A 164 -18.62 7.02 -13.58
C THR A 164 -17.98 5.67 -13.91
N ALA A 165 -18.78 4.63 -14.10
CA ALA A 165 -18.26 3.30 -14.45
C ALA A 165 -17.50 3.28 -15.79
N ARG A 166 -17.97 4.04 -16.79
CA ARG A 166 -17.26 4.18 -18.08
C ARG A 166 -15.95 4.93 -17.92
N ARG A 167 -15.90 5.93 -17.03
CA ARG A 167 -14.68 6.70 -16.75
C ARG A 167 -13.66 5.84 -16.03
N ILE A 168 -14.07 5.06 -15.04
CA ILE A 168 -13.22 4.10 -14.31
C ILE A 168 -12.61 3.10 -15.28
N ARG A 169 -13.42 2.39 -16.07
CA ARG A 169 -12.93 1.42 -17.08
C ARG A 169 -11.90 2.02 -18.04
N ARG A 170 -12.00 3.31 -18.37
CA ARG A 170 -11.00 3.98 -19.20
C ARG A 170 -9.68 4.23 -18.48
N TYR A 171 -9.70 4.58 -17.18
CA TYR A 171 -8.49 4.68 -16.39
C TYR A 171 -7.81 3.32 -16.21
N ASP A 172 -8.60 2.28 -15.91
CA ASP A 172 -8.08 0.92 -15.81
C ASP A 172 -7.39 0.49 -17.11
N ALA A 173 -8.04 0.70 -18.24
CA ALA A 173 -7.47 0.39 -19.57
C ALA A 173 -6.19 1.21 -19.88
N MET A 174 -6.12 2.47 -19.43
CA MET A 174 -4.90 3.26 -19.57
C MET A 174 -3.77 2.70 -18.71
N LEU A 175 -4.01 2.33 -17.46
CA LEU A 175 -2.99 1.77 -16.57
C LEU A 175 -2.45 0.43 -17.08
N VAL A 176 -3.33 -0.45 -17.59
CA VAL A 176 -2.92 -1.70 -18.26
C VAL A 176 -2.03 -1.42 -19.48
N LEU A 177 -2.45 -0.49 -20.32
CA LEU A 177 -1.69 -0.13 -21.52
C LEU A 177 -0.31 0.44 -21.17
N LEU A 178 -0.24 1.23 -20.10
CA LEU A 178 0.96 1.95 -19.67
C LEU A 178 1.94 1.12 -18.85
N GLU A 179 1.75 -0.19 -18.75
CA GLU A 179 2.81 -1.12 -18.33
C GLU A 179 4.01 -1.08 -19.27
N GLN A 180 3.77 -0.64 -20.51
CA GLN A 180 4.80 -0.36 -21.49
C GLN A 180 4.73 1.12 -21.91
N PRO A 181 5.87 1.77 -22.22
CA PRO A 181 5.86 3.16 -22.64
C PRO A 181 5.05 3.36 -23.92
N HIS A 182 4.16 4.34 -23.93
CA HIS A 182 3.35 4.70 -25.10
C HIS A 182 3.30 6.20 -25.30
N SER A 183 3.27 6.64 -26.56
CA SER A 183 3.03 8.04 -26.92
C SER A 183 1.53 8.39 -26.78
N LEU A 184 1.23 9.69 -26.61
CA LEU A 184 -0.15 10.19 -26.54
C LEU A 184 -1.03 9.69 -27.71
N ARG A 185 -0.48 9.66 -28.93
CA ARG A 185 -1.21 9.20 -30.11
C ARG A 185 -1.55 7.71 -30.03
N GLN A 186 -0.57 6.89 -29.66
CA GLN A 186 -0.79 5.44 -29.51
C GLN A 186 -1.84 5.14 -28.45
N ILE A 187 -1.79 5.83 -27.28
CA ILE A 187 -2.78 5.68 -26.24
C ILE A 187 -4.17 6.07 -26.75
N ALA A 188 -4.30 7.25 -27.38
CA ALA A 188 -5.56 7.75 -27.90
C ALA A 188 -6.23 6.77 -28.88
N VAL A 189 -5.45 6.17 -29.79
CA VAL A 189 -5.92 5.15 -30.74
C VAL A 189 -6.39 3.90 -30.00
N LYS A 190 -5.56 3.34 -29.12
CA LYS A 190 -5.84 2.07 -28.43
C LYS A 190 -7.04 2.13 -27.50
N ILE A 191 -7.29 3.30 -26.86
CA ILE A 191 -8.44 3.49 -25.97
C ILE A 191 -9.65 4.14 -26.66
N HIS A 192 -9.57 4.34 -27.97
CA HIS A 192 -10.63 4.99 -28.78
C HIS A 192 -11.12 6.32 -28.22
N LEU A 193 -10.17 7.23 -27.90
CA LEU A 193 -10.45 8.57 -27.42
C LEU A 193 -9.76 9.64 -28.29
N ASN A 194 -10.39 10.81 -28.31
CA ASN A 194 -9.76 12.00 -28.90
C ASN A 194 -8.47 12.35 -28.13
N PRO A 195 -7.35 12.72 -28.80
CA PRO A 195 -6.08 13.06 -28.16
C PRO A 195 -6.19 14.14 -27.07
N ARG A 196 -7.06 15.13 -27.22
CA ARG A 196 -7.29 16.17 -26.21
C ARG A 196 -7.84 15.57 -24.90
N TYR A 197 -8.85 14.70 -25.00
CA TYR A 197 -9.41 14.00 -23.82
C TYR A 197 -8.42 13.01 -23.23
N THR A 198 -7.66 12.31 -24.06
CA THR A 198 -6.60 11.41 -23.61
C THR A 198 -5.56 12.16 -22.79
N LYS A 199 -5.05 13.29 -23.30
CA LYS A 199 -4.09 14.14 -22.57
C LYS A 199 -4.65 14.61 -21.23
N GLN A 200 -5.91 15.04 -21.19
CA GLN A 200 -6.56 15.46 -19.95
C GLN A 200 -6.62 14.32 -18.90
N ARG A 201 -6.93 13.08 -19.35
CA ARG A 201 -6.99 11.91 -18.46
C ARG A 201 -5.61 11.46 -17.98
N LEU A 202 -4.63 11.48 -18.85
CA LEU A 202 -3.25 11.20 -18.47
C LEU A 202 -2.74 12.22 -17.46
N GLY A 203 -3.00 13.50 -17.64
CA GLY A 203 -2.65 14.52 -16.66
C GLY A 203 -3.30 14.30 -15.29
N GLN A 204 -4.53 13.76 -15.24
CA GLN A 204 -5.14 13.36 -13.96
C GLN A 204 -4.44 12.16 -13.32
N LEU A 205 -4.06 11.13 -14.09
CA LEU A 205 -3.31 9.97 -13.58
C LEU A 205 -1.90 10.37 -13.14
N GLU A 206 -1.27 11.31 -13.84
CA GLU A 206 0.05 11.86 -13.49
C GLU A 206 -0.02 12.66 -12.18
N GLN A 207 -1.04 13.52 -12.00
CA GLN A 207 -1.29 14.23 -10.73
C GLN A 207 -1.53 13.29 -9.55
N LEU A 208 -2.12 12.11 -9.80
CA LEU A 208 -2.29 11.07 -8.80
C LEU A 208 -1.00 10.26 -8.55
N GLY A 209 0.06 10.49 -9.32
CA GLY A 209 1.31 9.73 -9.24
C GLY A 209 1.22 8.31 -9.77
N LEU A 210 0.18 7.98 -10.54
CA LEU A 210 -0.05 6.64 -11.08
C LEU A 210 0.74 6.38 -12.37
N ILE A 211 1.10 7.43 -13.07
CA ILE A 211 1.90 7.39 -14.30
C ILE A 211 2.93 8.52 -14.30
N GLU A 212 3.93 8.38 -15.15
CA GLU A 212 4.91 9.43 -15.41
C GLU A 212 5.04 9.72 -16.90
N GLN A 213 5.46 10.94 -17.23
CA GLN A 213 5.79 11.33 -18.59
C GLN A 213 7.29 11.64 -18.72
N THR A 214 7.96 11.00 -19.67
CA THR A 214 9.37 11.23 -19.98
C THR A 214 9.53 11.36 -21.49
N ASN A 215 10.06 12.49 -21.96
CA ASN A 215 10.33 12.76 -23.40
C ASN A 215 9.11 12.51 -24.32
N GLY A 216 7.90 12.82 -23.86
CA GLY A 216 6.68 12.64 -24.64
C GLY A 216 6.08 11.23 -24.61
N TRP A 217 6.70 10.31 -23.84
CA TRP A 217 6.21 8.97 -23.58
C TRP A 217 5.60 8.90 -22.18
N TYR A 218 4.51 8.17 -22.06
CA TYR A 218 3.82 7.91 -20.80
C TYR A 218 4.03 6.45 -20.43
N GLN A 219 4.28 6.20 -19.14
CA GLN A 219 4.39 4.86 -18.59
C GLN A 219 3.82 4.85 -17.15
N LYS A 220 3.54 3.67 -16.64
CA LYS A 220 3.17 3.48 -15.23
C LYS A 220 4.34 3.91 -14.33
N ALA A 221 4.03 4.64 -13.24
CA ALA A 221 5.01 5.16 -12.29
C ALA A 221 5.63 4.05 -11.43
#